data_046e52d985d5a1a4c53f0ad7cfa8a633
#
_entry.id   046e52d985d5a1a4c53f0ad7cfa8a633
#
_cell.length_a   1.000
_cell.length_b   1.000
_cell.length_c   1.000
_cell.angle_alpha   90.00
_cell.angle_beta   90.00
_cell.angle_gamma   90.00
#
_symmetry.space_group_name_H-M   'P 1'
#
loop_
_entity.id
_entity.type
_entity.pdbx_description
1 polymer ?
#
loop_
_entity_poly.entity_id
_entity_poly.type
_entity_poly.pdbx_seq_one_letter_code
_entity_poly.pdbx_strand_id
1 'polypeptide(L)'
;MTREQYDELSAPLVRVLLDMEDDILREIAAQLSRDGDISDTSKWRIRQLARAGRFDKRAAAIIAGYSEVEGGQAMDAVLAAAETEIGYLDNAVQAANAAGLSEYFSDIPAETSAMNAAKAFQRQAASDLNLVNTVMGYKAKSAYVNAVNAIYRDTAEGRQSALDIMGKGAAKAVSGQMSLQEATRKTIRELAQKGIPAFVDKRGREWSPEAYVMMDMRSTLGNTARAAQDARCDEYGINLIELSSHLGARPKCAIDQGKIYSRDGTSGVTTDGAGNKIHFTPFSQTSYGQPDGILGINCGHVQYPFAEGINFQRYFPYPKEENNRRYMQFQQQRAMERGIRAAKRECMMLQEVGDTEGLQKASLRLRNQREKYKTYCKETGLKQHNDRTQVYGYDRSRSSKTVWAERKAKSGLDNGSGSGIMNMTTNANGTPVKIVKRTDLTGEPNSITQRENTKGGIDRNYYDGNGKQTKQVSNHDHGNPKNHPFGKNGEHAHDYSYDENGDVTRSEARNLTDEERMENGDIL
;
A
#
# COMPACT_ATOMS: atom_id res chain seq x y z
N MET A 1 18.33 -1.40 12.93
CA MET A 1 17.07 -0.70 12.57
C MET A 1 16.06 -0.79 13.69
N THR A 2 15.15 0.19 13.82
CA THR A 2 14.01 0.11 14.76
C THR A 2 12.79 -0.50 14.06
N ARG A 3 11.78 -0.86 14.85
CA ARG A 3 10.50 -1.33 14.29
C ARG A 3 9.84 -0.30 13.37
N GLU A 4 9.92 0.97 13.75
CA GLU A 4 9.38 2.10 12.98
C GLU A 4 10.04 2.18 11.61
N GLN A 5 11.35 2.00 11.52
CA GLN A 5 12.09 1.99 10.26
C GLN A 5 11.69 0.82 9.35
N TYR A 6 11.43 -0.38 9.90
CA TYR A 6 10.86 -1.48 9.11
C TYR A 6 9.47 -1.15 8.57
N ASP A 7 8.62 -0.53 9.41
CA ASP A 7 7.28 -0.11 9.00
C ASP A 7 7.35 0.99 7.92
N GLU A 8 8.29 1.92 7.99
CA GLU A 8 8.53 2.96 6.98
C GLU A 8 8.99 2.37 5.64
N LEU A 9 9.94 1.44 5.64
CA LEU A 9 10.42 0.78 4.42
C LEU A 9 9.34 -0.08 3.74
N SER A 10 8.47 -0.73 4.52
CA SER A 10 7.40 -1.57 3.98
C SER A 10 6.13 -0.79 3.60
N ALA A 11 5.91 0.40 4.15
CA ALA A 11 4.67 1.16 3.99
C ALA A 11 4.34 1.51 2.53
N PRO A 12 5.29 1.91 1.66
CA PRO A 12 4.98 2.19 0.26
C PRO A 12 4.40 0.98 -0.47
N LEU A 13 5.00 -0.20 -0.30
CA LEU A 13 4.55 -1.43 -0.92
C LEU A 13 3.17 -1.87 -0.42
N VAL A 14 2.94 -1.81 0.89
CA VAL A 14 1.63 -2.12 1.49
C VAL A 14 0.55 -1.19 0.94
N ARG A 15 0.85 0.10 0.73
CA ARG A 15 -0.09 1.05 0.12
C ARG A 15 -0.45 0.67 -1.30
N VAL A 16 0.52 0.32 -2.11
CA VAL A 16 0.30 -0.09 -3.52
C VAL A 16 -0.66 -1.27 -3.59
N LEU A 17 -0.48 -2.27 -2.74
CA LEU A 17 -1.33 -3.46 -2.72
C LEU A 17 -2.74 -3.19 -2.16
N LEU A 18 -2.87 -2.30 -1.17
CA LEU A 18 -4.17 -1.85 -0.71
C LEU A 18 -4.92 -1.07 -1.79
N ASP A 19 -4.21 -0.21 -2.51
CA ASP A 19 -4.77 0.57 -3.62
C ASP A 19 -5.24 -0.37 -4.75
N MET A 20 -4.49 -1.42 -5.05
CA MET A 20 -4.87 -2.48 -6.01
C MET A 20 -6.14 -3.23 -5.57
N GLU A 21 -6.23 -3.63 -4.30
CA GLU A 21 -7.42 -4.29 -3.75
C GLU A 21 -8.65 -3.38 -3.84
N ASP A 22 -8.51 -2.12 -3.48
CA ASP A 22 -9.59 -1.13 -3.51
C ASP A 22 -10.07 -0.86 -4.95
N ASP A 23 -9.17 -0.86 -5.94
CA ASP A 23 -9.53 -0.75 -7.36
C ASP A 23 -10.29 -1.97 -7.88
N ILE A 24 -9.88 -3.18 -7.50
CA ILE A 24 -10.59 -4.40 -7.84
C ILE A 24 -12.02 -4.39 -7.24
N LEU A 25 -12.15 -3.99 -5.98
CA LEU A 25 -13.47 -3.87 -5.32
C LEU A 25 -14.36 -2.84 -6.02
N ARG A 26 -13.80 -1.71 -6.44
CA ARG A 26 -14.51 -0.69 -7.21
C ARG A 26 -14.96 -1.22 -8.57
N GLU A 27 -14.10 -1.94 -9.30
CA GLU A 27 -14.47 -2.56 -10.58
C GLU A 27 -15.59 -3.59 -10.41
N ILE A 28 -15.57 -4.38 -9.32
CA ILE A 28 -16.70 -5.28 -8.99
C ILE A 28 -17.99 -4.46 -8.83
N ALA A 29 -17.97 -3.39 -8.05
CA ALA A 29 -19.13 -2.54 -7.83
C ALA A 29 -19.64 -1.91 -9.14
N ALA A 30 -18.74 -1.38 -9.97
CA ALA A 30 -19.07 -0.81 -11.27
C ALA A 30 -19.69 -1.83 -12.24
N GLN A 31 -19.25 -3.07 -12.23
CA GLN A 31 -19.87 -4.12 -13.03
C GLN A 31 -21.27 -4.48 -12.53
N LEU A 32 -21.48 -4.53 -11.21
CA LEU A 32 -22.77 -4.83 -10.61
C LEU A 32 -23.83 -3.73 -10.88
N SER A 33 -23.40 -2.46 -11.09
CA SER A 33 -24.29 -1.31 -11.32
C SER A 33 -24.79 -1.16 -12.76
N ARG A 34 -24.21 -1.85 -13.74
CA ARG A 34 -24.36 -1.55 -15.19
C ARG A 34 -25.72 -1.87 -15.81
N ASP A 35 -26.59 -2.56 -15.13
CA ASP A 35 -27.93 -2.81 -15.63
C ASP A 35 -28.93 -1.99 -14.81
N GLY A 36 -29.51 -0.97 -15.42
CA GLY A 36 -30.60 -0.17 -14.85
C GLY A 36 -31.82 -1.02 -14.50
N ASP A 37 -33.00 -0.49 -14.54
CA ASP A 37 -34.26 -1.10 -14.10
C ASP A 37 -34.39 -2.61 -14.43
N ILE A 38 -34.39 -3.45 -13.37
CA ILE A 38 -34.33 -4.90 -13.51
C ILE A 38 -35.60 -5.47 -12.91
N SER A 39 -36.55 -5.71 -13.77
CA SER A 39 -37.77 -6.45 -13.43
C SER A 39 -37.59 -7.97 -13.34
N ASP A 40 -36.48 -8.50 -13.90
CA ASP A 40 -36.16 -9.93 -14.01
C ASP A 40 -34.74 -10.21 -13.51
N THR A 41 -34.63 -10.71 -12.28
CA THR A 41 -33.34 -10.98 -11.62
C THR A 41 -32.62 -12.19 -12.22
N SER A 42 -33.33 -13.11 -12.85
CA SER A 42 -32.74 -14.24 -13.55
C SER A 42 -32.00 -13.78 -14.81
N LYS A 43 -32.60 -12.89 -15.61
CA LYS A 43 -31.94 -12.28 -16.77
C LYS A 43 -30.75 -11.41 -16.36
N TRP A 44 -30.88 -10.67 -15.27
CA TRP A 44 -29.77 -9.90 -14.71
C TRP A 44 -28.58 -10.81 -14.37
N ARG A 45 -28.81 -11.92 -13.65
CA ARG A 45 -27.76 -12.90 -13.31
C ARG A 45 -27.05 -13.43 -14.55
N ILE A 46 -27.81 -13.85 -15.59
CA ILE A 46 -27.24 -14.38 -16.83
C ILE A 46 -26.34 -13.32 -17.49
N ARG A 47 -26.79 -12.06 -17.58
CA ARG A 47 -25.98 -10.96 -18.14
C ARG A 47 -24.71 -10.70 -17.34
N GLN A 48 -24.79 -10.70 -16.02
CA GLN A 48 -23.62 -10.50 -15.15
C GLN A 48 -22.62 -11.65 -15.29
N LEU A 49 -23.06 -12.90 -15.32
CA LEU A 49 -22.19 -14.06 -15.53
C LEU A 49 -21.53 -14.04 -16.92
N ALA A 50 -22.24 -13.62 -17.95
CA ALA A 50 -21.67 -13.43 -19.29
C ALA A 50 -20.56 -12.35 -19.34
N ARG A 51 -20.58 -11.39 -18.41
CA ARG A 51 -19.54 -10.36 -18.26
C ARG A 51 -18.32 -10.81 -17.48
N ALA A 52 -18.36 -11.97 -16.82
CA ALA A 52 -17.26 -12.43 -15.96
C ALA A 52 -15.91 -12.52 -16.70
N GLY A 53 -15.90 -12.87 -17.98
CA GLY A 53 -14.68 -12.87 -18.80
C GLY A 53 -14.14 -11.45 -19.10
N ARG A 54 -15.01 -10.45 -19.19
CA ARG A 54 -14.62 -9.05 -19.36
C ARG A 54 -14.08 -8.48 -18.04
N PHE A 55 -14.71 -8.82 -16.92
CA PHE A 55 -14.21 -8.47 -15.60
C PHE A 55 -12.83 -9.06 -15.35
N ASP A 56 -12.62 -10.32 -15.68
CA ASP A 56 -11.34 -11.03 -15.54
C ASP A 56 -10.18 -10.28 -16.25
N LYS A 57 -10.42 -9.86 -17.51
CA LYS A 57 -9.46 -9.05 -18.24
C LYS A 57 -9.15 -7.71 -17.58
N ARG A 58 -10.15 -7.05 -17.01
CA ARG A 58 -9.97 -5.77 -16.30
C ARG A 58 -9.23 -5.96 -14.98
N ALA A 59 -9.57 -6.98 -14.19
CA ALA A 59 -8.85 -7.31 -12.98
C ALA A 59 -7.37 -7.63 -13.26
N ALA A 60 -7.09 -8.40 -14.31
CA ALA A 60 -5.73 -8.68 -14.75
C ALA A 60 -4.96 -7.40 -15.15
N ALA A 61 -5.63 -6.45 -15.82
CA ALA A 61 -5.00 -5.19 -16.19
C ALA A 61 -4.73 -4.27 -14.99
N ILE A 62 -5.63 -4.24 -14.01
CA ILE A 62 -5.40 -3.54 -12.73
C ILE A 62 -4.15 -4.12 -12.07
N ILE A 63 -4.07 -5.44 -11.88
CA ILE A 63 -2.93 -6.11 -11.24
C ILE A 63 -1.63 -5.82 -12.00
N ALA A 64 -1.62 -5.96 -13.33
CA ALA A 64 -0.44 -5.69 -14.14
C ALA A 64 0.05 -4.24 -14.00
N GLY A 65 -0.85 -3.27 -13.88
CA GLY A 65 -0.49 -1.88 -13.67
C GLY A 65 0.20 -1.59 -12.34
N TYR A 66 -0.03 -2.41 -11.33
CA TYR A 66 0.61 -2.27 -10.02
C TYR A 66 1.91 -3.09 -9.90
N SER A 67 2.04 -4.21 -10.60
CA SER A 67 3.15 -5.17 -10.44
C SER A 67 4.54 -4.59 -10.69
N GLU A 68 4.69 -3.68 -11.66
CA GLU A 68 5.98 -3.03 -11.96
C GLU A 68 6.46 -2.14 -10.80
N VAL A 69 5.53 -1.45 -10.14
CA VAL A 69 5.83 -0.55 -9.01
C VAL A 69 6.19 -1.35 -7.76
N GLU A 70 5.48 -2.45 -7.52
CA GLU A 70 5.69 -3.33 -6.36
C GLU A 70 7.08 -3.97 -6.36
N GLY A 71 7.50 -4.52 -7.49
CA GLY A 71 8.77 -5.21 -7.62
C GLY A 71 9.97 -4.31 -7.32
N GLY A 72 9.99 -3.10 -7.89
CA GLY A 72 11.03 -2.11 -7.62
C GLY A 72 11.10 -1.70 -6.15
N GLN A 73 9.95 -1.33 -5.57
CA GLN A 73 9.88 -0.91 -4.17
C GLN A 73 10.31 -1.99 -3.19
N ALA A 74 9.98 -3.27 -3.45
CA ALA A 74 10.40 -4.38 -2.60
C ALA A 74 11.91 -4.59 -2.66
N MET A 75 12.50 -4.53 -3.85
CA MET A 75 13.95 -4.68 -4.03
C MET A 75 14.73 -3.55 -3.37
N ASP A 76 14.29 -2.30 -3.54
CA ASP A 76 14.90 -1.13 -2.92
C ASP A 76 14.81 -1.21 -1.38
N ALA A 77 13.67 -1.61 -0.83
CA ALA A 77 13.48 -1.76 0.61
C ALA A 77 14.39 -2.84 1.21
N VAL A 78 14.58 -3.98 0.52
CA VAL A 78 15.45 -5.07 0.98
C VAL A 78 16.91 -4.62 1.01
N LEU A 79 17.38 -3.91 -0.02
CA LEU A 79 18.75 -3.38 -0.05
C LEU A 79 18.95 -2.32 1.03
N ALA A 80 18.04 -1.35 1.15
CA ALA A 80 18.09 -0.30 2.16
C ALA A 80 18.12 -0.85 3.59
N ALA A 81 17.42 -1.96 3.86
CA ALA A 81 17.46 -2.62 5.17
C ALA A 81 18.87 -3.17 5.49
N ALA A 82 19.53 -3.81 4.51
CA ALA A 82 20.89 -4.31 4.68
C ALA A 82 21.91 -3.17 4.87
N GLU A 83 21.87 -2.15 4.03
CA GLU A 83 22.75 -0.98 4.10
C GLU A 83 22.62 -0.24 5.43
N THR A 84 21.38 -0.05 5.90
CA THR A 84 21.12 0.63 7.17
C THR A 84 21.75 -0.12 8.36
N GLU A 85 21.63 -1.44 8.41
CA GLU A 85 22.19 -2.22 9.52
C GLU A 85 23.73 -2.24 9.51
N ILE A 86 24.32 -2.42 8.35
CA ILE A 86 25.78 -2.37 8.21
C ILE A 86 26.30 -0.99 8.59
N GLY A 87 25.68 0.08 8.09
CA GLY A 87 26.06 1.44 8.42
C GLY A 87 25.98 1.75 9.92
N TYR A 88 24.96 1.25 10.62
CA TYR A 88 24.87 1.39 12.08
C TYR A 88 26.04 0.69 12.80
N LEU A 89 26.34 -0.54 12.40
CA LEU A 89 27.42 -1.29 13.04
C LEU A 89 28.80 -0.68 12.74
N ASP A 90 29.06 -0.33 11.49
CA ASP A 90 30.33 0.28 11.08
C ASP A 90 30.57 1.62 11.80
N ASN A 91 29.56 2.47 11.89
CA ASN A 91 29.64 3.74 12.61
C ASN A 91 29.93 3.51 14.12
N ALA A 92 29.29 2.51 14.73
CA ALA A 92 29.53 2.17 16.13
C ALA A 92 30.94 1.63 16.36
N VAL A 93 31.45 0.77 15.47
CA VAL A 93 32.82 0.23 15.51
C VAL A 93 33.84 1.34 15.31
N GLN A 94 33.63 2.22 14.32
CA GLN A 94 34.53 3.36 14.08
C GLN A 94 34.61 4.29 15.30
N ALA A 95 33.48 4.57 15.94
CA ALA A 95 33.43 5.39 17.15
C ALA A 95 34.15 4.71 18.32
N ALA A 96 34.00 3.40 18.51
CA ALA A 96 34.71 2.62 19.55
C ALA A 96 36.23 2.59 19.30
N ASN A 97 36.66 2.38 18.07
CA ASN A 97 38.08 2.41 17.69
C ASN A 97 38.70 3.81 17.89
N ALA A 98 37.98 4.87 17.49
CA ALA A 98 38.44 6.24 17.69
C ALA A 98 38.56 6.61 19.18
N ALA A 99 37.76 6.02 20.04
CA ALA A 99 37.80 6.18 21.49
C ALA A 99 38.89 5.28 22.16
N GLY A 100 39.56 4.43 21.40
CA GLY A 100 40.54 3.47 21.95
C GLY A 100 39.91 2.33 22.74
N LEU A 101 38.64 2.06 22.55
CA LEU A 101 37.87 1.01 23.25
C LEU A 101 37.90 -0.31 22.53
N SER A 102 38.25 -0.32 21.24
CA SER A 102 38.38 -1.52 20.41
C SER A 102 39.34 -1.30 19.24
N GLU A 103 39.73 -2.41 18.59
CA GLU A 103 40.54 -2.44 17.37
C GLU A 103 39.85 -3.32 16.32
N TYR A 104 38.53 -3.22 16.23
CA TYR A 104 37.75 -4.00 15.26
C TYR A 104 38.00 -3.52 13.82
N PHE A 105 38.23 -4.46 12.92
CA PHE A 105 38.51 -4.18 11.52
C PHE A 105 37.82 -5.18 10.59
N SER A 106 37.37 -4.72 9.42
CA SER A 106 36.90 -5.57 8.33
C SER A 106 37.51 -5.12 7.01
N ASP A 107 38.02 -6.08 6.24
CA ASP A 107 38.55 -5.87 4.89
C ASP A 107 37.45 -5.76 3.82
N ILE A 108 36.21 -6.10 4.17
CA ILE A 108 35.10 -6.15 3.21
C ILE A 108 34.39 -4.79 3.20
N PRO A 109 34.24 -4.14 2.02
CA PRO A 109 33.48 -2.90 1.91
C PRO A 109 32.00 -3.09 2.35
N ALA A 110 31.45 -2.11 3.06
CA ALA A 110 30.07 -2.13 3.57
C ALA A 110 29.03 -2.42 2.48
N GLU A 111 29.19 -1.80 1.31
CA GLU A 111 28.32 -2.01 0.14
C GLU A 111 28.32 -3.46 -0.35
N THR A 112 29.50 -4.12 -0.33
CA THR A 112 29.63 -5.53 -0.73
C THR A 112 28.92 -6.45 0.24
N SER A 113 29.07 -6.24 1.54
CA SER A 113 28.37 -7.01 2.59
C SER A 113 26.85 -6.81 2.50
N ALA A 114 26.39 -5.57 2.31
CA ALA A 114 24.96 -5.24 2.14
C ALA A 114 24.36 -5.93 0.92
N MET A 115 25.03 -5.85 -0.22
CA MET A 115 24.56 -6.44 -1.48
C MET A 115 24.49 -7.96 -1.39
N ASN A 116 25.49 -8.61 -0.78
CA ASN A 116 25.50 -10.06 -0.58
C ASN A 116 24.35 -10.52 0.32
N ALA A 117 24.11 -9.83 1.43
CA ALA A 117 23.02 -10.14 2.33
C ALA A 117 21.64 -9.92 1.66
N ALA A 118 21.46 -8.85 0.89
CA ALA A 118 20.20 -8.52 0.24
C ALA A 118 19.83 -9.47 -0.91
N LYS A 119 20.80 -9.99 -1.65
CA LYS A 119 20.60 -10.70 -2.92
C LYS A 119 19.65 -11.90 -2.87
N ALA A 120 19.70 -12.69 -1.81
CA ALA A 120 18.80 -13.84 -1.65
C ALA A 120 17.36 -13.39 -1.35
N PHE A 121 17.22 -12.38 -0.50
CA PHE A 121 15.92 -11.87 -0.03
C PHE A 121 15.21 -11.02 -1.09
N GLN A 122 15.94 -10.34 -1.98
CA GLN A 122 15.35 -9.66 -3.15
C GLN A 122 14.63 -10.65 -4.08
N ARG A 123 15.23 -11.81 -4.34
CA ARG A 123 14.61 -12.86 -5.16
C ARG A 123 13.38 -13.45 -4.48
N GLN A 124 13.43 -13.64 -3.16
CA GLN A 124 12.29 -14.12 -2.39
C GLN A 124 11.14 -13.11 -2.46
N ALA A 125 11.39 -11.83 -2.16
CA ALA A 125 10.36 -10.78 -2.21
C ALA A 125 9.67 -10.69 -3.58
N ALA A 126 10.44 -10.76 -4.67
CA ALA A 126 9.88 -10.77 -6.03
C ALA A 126 8.99 -12.00 -6.29
N SER A 127 9.38 -13.18 -5.82
CA SER A 127 8.59 -14.42 -5.94
C SER A 127 7.29 -14.34 -5.16
N ASP A 128 7.34 -13.84 -3.94
CA ASP A 128 6.18 -13.75 -3.04
C ASP A 128 5.15 -12.72 -3.55
N LEU A 129 5.61 -11.60 -4.11
CA LEU A 129 4.74 -10.62 -4.78
C LEU A 129 4.05 -11.20 -6.02
N ASN A 130 4.78 -11.95 -6.84
CA ASN A 130 4.19 -12.61 -8.01
C ASN A 130 3.10 -13.63 -7.61
N LEU A 131 3.31 -14.35 -6.51
CA LEU A 131 2.29 -15.25 -5.94
C LEU A 131 1.05 -14.46 -5.48
N VAL A 132 1.24 -13.34 -4.79
CA VAL A 132 0.14 -12.45 -4.35
C VAL A 132 -0.70 -12.01 -5.55
N ASN A 133 -0.05 -11.48 -6.59
CA ASN A 133 -0.71 -10.99 -7.80
C ASN A 133 -1.50 -12.10 -8.51
N THR A 134 -0.93 -13.30 -8.62
CA THR A 134 -1.59 -14.48 -9.21
C THR A 134 -2.84 -14.89 -8.41
N VAL A 135 -2.72 -14.97 -7.09
CA VAL A 135 -3.85 -15.35 -6.21
C VAL A 135 -4.93 -14.27 -6.24
N MET A 136 -4.57 -12.99 -6.20
CA MET A 136 -5.54 -11.89 -6.25
C MET A 136 -6.32 -11.89 -7.57
N GLY A 137 -5.68 -12.14 -8.71
CA GLY A 137 -6.34 -12.24 -10.01
C GLY A 137 -7.40 -13.35 -10.03
N TYR A 138 -7.04 -14.53 -9.58
CA TYR A 138 -7.97 -15.66 -9.49
C TYR A 138 -9.13 -15.39 -8.50
N LYS A 139 -8.81 -14.84 -7.33
CA LYS A 139 -9.79 -14.53 -6.28
C LYS A 139 -10.71 -13.38 -6.66
N ALA A 140 -10.23 -12.37 -7.39
CA ALA A 140 -11.06 -11.27 -7.89
C ALA A 140 -12.20 -11.78 -8.79
N LYS A 141 -11.90 -12.65 -9.76
CA LYS A 141 -12.90 -13.30 -10.61
C LYS A 141 -13.90 -14.12 -9.79
N SER A 142 -13.39 -14.92 -8.86
CA SER A 142 -14.24 -15.72 -7.97
C SER A 142 -15.14 -14.85 -7.10
N ALA A 143 -14.62 -13.75 -6.56
CA ALA A 143 -15.39 -12.79 -5.75
C ALA A 143 -16.52 -12.15 -6.55
N TYR A 144 -16.26 -11.73 -7.79
CA TYR A 144 -17.30 -11.19 -8.67
C TYR A 144 -18.41 -12.21 -8.96
N VAL A 145 -18.05 -13.41 -9.39
CA VAL A 145 -19.02 -14.48 -9.69
C VAL A 145 -19.83 -14.87 -8.44
N ASN A 146 -19.15 -14.98 -7.30
CA ASN A 146 -19.81 -15.27 -6.01
C ASN A 146 -20.75 -14.14 -5.59
N ALA A 147 -20.38 -12.86 -5.81
CA ALA A 147 -21.24 -11.72 -5.55
C ALA A 147 -22.52 -11.77 -6.39
N VAL A 148 -22.40 -12.02 -7.69
CA VAL A 148 -23.55 -12.17 -8.61
C VAL A 148 -24.49 -13.29 -8.13
N ASN A 149 -23.93 -14.45 -7.79
CA ASN A 149 -24.71 -15.57 -7.30
C ASN A 149 -25.33 -15.32 -5.92
N ALA A 150 -24.63 -14.63 -5.01
CA ALA A 150 -25.16 -14.27 -3.69
C ALA A 150 -26.33 -13.30 -3.79
N ILE A 151 -26.20 -12.27 -4.62
CA ILE A 151 -27.28 -11.31 -4.89
C ILE A 151 -28.51 -12.04 -5.44
N TYR A 152 -28.33 -12.85 -6.48
CA TYR A 152 -29.43 -13.61 -7.06
C TYR A 152 -30.10 -14.55 -6.04
N ARG A 153 -29.32 -15.33 -5.30
CA ARG A 153 -29.81 -16.25 -4.27
C ARG A 153 -30.69 -15.57 -3.22
N ASP A 154 -30.35 -14.34 -2.84
CA ASP A 154 -31.05 -13.59 -1.78
C ASP A 154 -32.32 -12.89 -2.31
N THR A 155 -32.58 -12.86 -3.63
CA THR A 155 -33.82 -12.36 -4.23
C THR A 155 -34.96 -13.41 -4.17
N ALA A 156 -36.19 -12.94 -4.41
CA ALA A 156 -37.35 -13.82 -4.44
C ALA A 156 -37.23 -14.94 -5.48
N GLU A 157 -36.81 -14.60 -6.72
CA GLU A 157 -36.67 -15.58 -7.82
C GLU A 157 -35.54 -16.61 -7.52
N GLY A 158 -34.42 -16.18 -6.97
CA GLY A 158 -33.32 -17.09 -6.64
C GLY A 158 -33.69 -18.06 -5.53
N ARG A 159 -34.47 -17.62 -4.54
CA ARG A 159 -35.00 -18.48 -3.48
C ARG A 159 -36.04 -19.45 -3.98
N GLN A 160 -36.96 -19.01 -4.86
CA GLN A 160 -37.91 -19.91 -5.49
C GLN A 160 -37.22 -21.00 -6.30
N SER A 161 -36.20 -20.63 -7.10
CA SER A 161 -35.40 -21.59 -7.85
C SER A 161 -34.70 -22.62 -6.94
N ALA A 162 -34.19 -22.20 -5.78
CA ALA A 162 -33.60 -23.11 -4.80
C ALA A 162 -34.63 -24.07 -4.18
N LEU A 163 -35.84 -23.58 -3.88
CA LEU A 163 -36.95 -24.39 -3.37
C LEU A 163 -37.43 -25.43 -4.38
N ASP A 164 -37.51 -25.07 -5.65
CA ASP A 164 -37.90 -25.96 -6.74
C ASP A 164 -36.88 -27.10 -6.90
N ILE A 165 -35.57 -26.82 -6.67
CA ILE A 165 -34.50 -27.83 -6.71
C ILE A 165 -34.54 -28.73 -5.46
N MET A 166 -34.81 -28.18 -4.28
CA MET A 166 -34.76 -28.89 -2.99
C MET A 166 -36.05 -29.62 -2.63
N GLY A 167 -37.13 -29.39 -3.38
CA GLY A 167 -38.48 -29.96 -3.13
C GLY A 167 -39.29 -29.20 -2.08
N LYS A 168 -40.62 -29.35 -2.15
CA LYS A 168 -41.60 -28.57 -1.38
C LYS A 168 -41.53 -28.69 0.15
N GLY A 169 -40.70 -29.59 0.69
CA GLY A 169 -40.55 -29.78 2.14
C GLY A 169 -39.80 -28.66 2.87
N ALA A 170 -39.04 -27.83 2.17
CA ALA A 170 -38.22 -26.77 2.74
C ALA A 170 -38.92 -25.39 2.84
N ALA A 171 -40.17 -25.30 2.46
CA ALA A 171 -40.93 -24.03 2.32
C ALA A 171 -41.12 -23.23 3.64
N LYS A 172 -40.89 -23.83 4.81
CA LYS A 172 -41.03 -23.16 6.12
C LYS A 172 -39.88 -22.26 6.53
N ALA A 173 -38.74 -22.24 5.78
CA ALA A 173 -37.57 -21.47 6.13
C ALA A 173 -37.40 -20.14 5.34
N VAL A 174 -38.39 -19.75 4.53
CA VAL A 174 -38.29 -18.60 3.61
C VAL A 174 -38.96 -17.35 4.20
N SER A 175 -38.55 -16.91 5.38
CA SER A 175 -38.82 -15.55 5.87
C SER A 175 -37.60 -14.66 5.51
N GLY A 176 -37.84 -13.60 4.73
CA GLY A 176 -36.80 -12.60 4.46
C GLY A 176 -36.40 -12.50 2.98
N GLN A 177 -37.34 -12.41 2.07
CA GLN A 177 -37.08 -12.05 0.67
C GLN A 177 -36.51 -10.63 0.61
N MET A 178 -35.41 -10.45 -0.12
CA MET A 178 -34.78 -9.15 -0.33
C MET A 178 -35.09 -8.66 -1.75
N SER A 179 -35.25 -7.35 -1.89
CA SER A 179 -35.16 -6.72 -3.19
C SER A 179 -33.74 -6.90 -3.76
N LEU A 180 -33.58 -6.79 -5.08
CA LEU A 180 -32.26 -6.83 -5.71
C LEU A 180 -31.31 -5.80 -5.10
N GLN A 181 -31.82 -4.60 -4.81
CA GLN A 181 -31.04 -3.53 -4.19
C GLN A 181 -30.59 -3.89 -2.77
N GLU A 182 -31.44 -4.47 -1.94
CA GLU A 182 -31.08 -4.93 -0.59
C GLU A 182 -30.06 -6.08 -0.62
N ALA A 183 -30.25 -7.05 -1.52
CA ALA A 183 -29.31 -8.14 -1.74
C ALA A 183 -27.93 -7.62 -2.21
N THR A 184 -27.93 -6.62 -3.10
CA THR A 184 -26.71 -5.93 -3.55
C THR A 184 -26.03 -5.20 -2.40
N ARG A 185 -26.76 -4.44 -1.57
CA ARG A 185 -26.21 -3.77 -0.37
C ARG A 185 -25.56 -4.75 0.60
N LYS A 186 -26.24 -5.88 0.85
CA LYS A 186 -25.70 -6.93 1.73
C LYS A 186 -24.42 -7.50 1.17
N THR A 187 -24.39 -7.86 -0.09
CA THR A 187 -23.22 -8.44 -0.77
C THR A 187 -22.05 -7.44 -0.81
N ILE A 188 -22.31 -6.16 -1.13
CA ILE A 188 -21.29 -5.10 -1.08
C ILE A 188 -20.68 -4.99 0.31
N ARG A 189 -21.49 -5.02 1.35
CA ARG A 189 -21.01 -4.96 2.74
C ARG A 189 -20.13 -6.17 3.09
N GLU A 190 -20.52 -7.37 2.68
CA GLU A 190 -19.73 -8.59 2.89
C GLU A 190 -18.39 -8.52 2.14
N LEU A 191 -18.39 -8.08 0.88
CA LEU A 191 -17.17 -7.87 0.10
C LEU A 191 -16.25 -6.80 0.72
N ALA A 192 -16.81 -5.68 1.16
CA ALA A 192 -16.05 -4.61 1.81
C ALA A 192 -15.39 -5.07 3.12
N GLN A 193 -16.05 -5.96 3.85
CA GLN A 193 -15.50 -6.55 5.09
C GLN A 193 -14.43 -7.60 4.81
N LYS A 194 -14.67 -8.46 3.82
CA LYS A 194 -13.80 -9.60 3.48
C LYS A 194 -12.61 -9.19 2.64
N GLY A 195 -12.78 -8.26 1.72
CA GLY A 195 -11.78 -7.86 0.72
C GLY A 195 -11.55 -8.95 -0.35
N ILE A 196 -10.45 -8.78 -1.09
CA ILE A 196 -9.96 -9.76 -2.06
C ILE A 196 -8.76 -10.48 -1.45
N PRO A 197 -8.83 -11.80 -1.20
CA PRO A 197 -7.71 -12.52 -0.61
C PRO A 197 -6.47 -12.49 -1.51
N ALA A 198 -5.31 -12.20 -0.91
CA ALA A 198 -4.00 -12.25 -1.56
C ALA A 198 -3.29 -13.61 -1.37
N PHE A 199 -3.67 -14.36 -0.36
CA PHE A 199 -3.07 -15.65 -0.05
C PHE A 199 -4.07 -16.56 0.67
N VAL A 200 -3.95 -17.86 0.46
CA VAL A 200 -4.72 -18.89 1.18
C VAL A 200 -3.73 -19.87 1.78
N ASP A 201 -3.73 -19.98 3.11
CA ASP A 201 -2.82 -20.87 3.81
C ASP A 201 -3.24 -22.36 3.70
N LYS A 202 -2.36 -23.26 4.13
CA LYS A 202 -2.61 -24.72 4.10
C LYS A 202 -3.85 -25.15 4.91
N ARG A 203 -4.34 -24.30 5.81
CA ARG A 203 -5.55 -24.55 6.60
C ARG A 203 -6.79 -23.92 5.94
N GLY A 204 -6.67 -23.36 4.74
CA GLY A 204 -7.75 -22.71 4.01
C GLY A 204 -8.11 -21.31 4.52
N ARG A 205 -7.30 -20.68 5.38
CA ARG A 205 -7.54 -19.31 5.83
C ARG A 205 -7.14 -18.33 4.73
N GLU A 206 -8.03 -17.43 4.44
CA GLU A 206 -7.79 -16.35 3.47
C GLU A 206 -7.14 -15.15 4.18
N TRP A 207 -6.06 -14.65 3.61
CA TRP A 207 -5.30 -13.50 4.08
C TRP A 207 -5.55 -12.31 3.16
N SER A 208 -5.85 -11.15 3.75
CA SER A 208 -5.92 -9.91 2.97
C SER A 208 -4.54 -9.51 2.45
N PRO A 209 -4.46 -8.72 1.36
CA PRO A 209 -3.20 -8.19 0.83
C PRO A 209 -2.38 -7.49 1.90
N GLU A 210 -3.02 -6.60 2.67
CA GLU A 210 -2.37 -5.90 3.79
C GLU A 210 -1.74 -6.87 4.80
N ALA A 211 -2.53 -7.86 5.27
CA ALA A 211 -2.07 -8.75 6.32
C ALA A 211 -0.93 -9.66 5.85
N TYR A 212 -1.04 -10.18 4.62
CA TYR A 212 -0.02 -11.06 4.05
C TYR A 212 1.26 -10.30 3.72
N VAL A 213 1.17 -9.21 2.97
CA VAL A 213 2.34 -8.47 2.51
C VAL A 213 3.04 -7.73 3.64
N MET A 214 2.31 -7.15 4.60
CA MET A 214 2.95 -6.62 5.81
C MET A 214 3.70 -7.71 6.59
N MET A 215 3.15 -8.90 6.67
CA MET A 215 3.80 -10.03 7.31
C MET A 215 5.06 -10.45 6.55
N ASP A 216 4.93 -10.62 5.25
CA ASP A 216 5.99 -11.08 4.37
C ASP A 216 7.14 -10.07 4.29
N MET A 217 6.85 -8.80 4.00
CA MET A 217 7.87 -7.76 3.91
C MET A 217 8.58 -7.51 5.24
N ARG A 218 7.87 -7.46 6.38
CA ARG A 218 8.54 -7.33 7.68
C ARG A 218 9.45 -8.51 7.97
N SER A 219 9.03 -9.71 7.63
CA SER A 219 9.85 -10.90 7.81
C SER A 219 11.07 -10.87 6.90
N THR A 220 10.89 -10.51 5.64
CA THR A 220 11.96 -10.41 4.64
C THR A 220 12.95 -9.30 5.01
N LEU A 221 12.49 -8.09 5.30
CA LEU A 221 13.34 -6.98 5.74
C LEU A 221 14.08 -7.31 7.05
N GLY A 222 13.39 -7.89 8.03
CA GLY A 222 13.99 -8.32 9.29
C GLY A 222 15.03 -9.44 9.12
N ASN A 223 14.80 -10.37 8.20
CA ASN A 223 15.75 -11.42 7.87
C ASN A 223 16.97 -10.86 7.14
N THR A 224 16.76 -9.94 6.19
CA THR A 224 17.82 -9.27 5.45
C THR A 224 18.71 -8.45 6.39
N ALA A 225 18.13 -7.63 7.22
CA ALA A 225 18.83 -6.81 8.21
C ALA A 225 19.66 -7.67 9.17
N ARG A 226 19.10 -8.77 9.67
CA ARG A 226 19.83 -9.71 10.51
C ARG A 226 20.96 -10.39 9.78
N ALA A 227 20.74 -10.89 8.57
CA ALA A 227 21.79 -11.54 7.80
C ALA A 227 22.96 -10.59 7.52
N ALA A 228 22.67 -9.33 7.21
CA ALA A 228 23.66 -8.28 7.03
C ALA A 228 24.43 -7.99 8.33
N GLN A 229 23.70 -7.86 9.44
CA GLN A 229 24.29 -7.63 10.77
C GLN A 229 25.13 -8.81 11.24
N ASP A 230 24.63 -10.04 11.09
CA ASP A 230 25.32 -11.26 11.49
C ASP A 230 26.63 -11.44 10.71
N ALA A 231 26.61 -11.26 9.39
CA ALA A 231 27.81 -11.30 8.56
C ALA A 231 28.83 -10.25 9.01
N ARG A 232 28.38 -9.03 9.28
CA ARG A 232 29.28 -7.95 9.73
C ARG A 232 29.79 -8.18 11.15
N CYS A 233 29.00 -8.77 12.05
CA CYS A 233 29.44 -9.21 13.37
C CYS A 233 30.53 -10.28 13.30
N ASP A 234 30.40 -11.23 12.36
CA ASP A 234 31.43 -12.26 12.12
C ASP A 234 32.76 -11.66 11.66
N GLU A 235 32.69 -10.68 10.76
CA GLU A 235 33.87 -9.94 10.28
C GLU A 235 34.60 -9.19 11.41
N TYR A 236 33.84 -8.64 12.37
CA TYR A 236 34.38 -7.93 13.53
C TYR A 236 34.65 -8.83 14.75
N GLY A 237 34.27 -10.10 14.72
CA GLY A 237 34.42 -11.02 15.86
C GLY A 237 33.48 -10.73 17.05
N ILE A 238 32.33 -10.07 16.80
CA ILE A 238 31.34 -9.75 17.84
C ILE A 238 30.38 -10.92 18.01
N ASN A 239 30.41 -11.57 19.18
CA ASN A 239 29.63 -12.78 19.45
C ASN A 239 28.30 -12.53 20.17
N LEU A 240 28.18 -11.47 20.97
CA LEU A 240 26.97 -11.23 21.77
C LEU A 240 25.99 -10.29 21.06
N ILE A 241 24.70 -10.54 21.28
CA ILE A 241 23.60 -9.71 20.81
C ILE A 241 22.64 -9.36 21.95
N GLU A 242 22.12 -8.15 21.92
CA GLU A 242 21.02 -7.68 22.77
C GLU A 242 19.71 -7.69 21.98
N LEU A 243 18.66 -8.31 22.53
CA LEU A 243 17.32 -8.24 21.96
C LEU A 243 16.58 -7.00 22.46
N SER A 244 15.98 -6.27 21.56
CA SER A 244 15.09 -5.15 21.94
C SER A 244 13.91 -5.62 22.78
N SER A 245 13.32 -4.71 23.56
CA SER A 245 12.07 -4.95 24.26
C SER A 245 11.03 -3.89 23.95
N HIS A 246 9.77 -4.27 23.95
CA HIS A 246 8.65 -3.34 23.84
C HIS A 246 7.43 -3.85 24.61
N LEU A 247 6.70 -2.94 25.20
CA LEU A 247 5.46 -3.24 25.91
C LEU A 247 4.39 -3.70 24.90
N GLY A 248 3.69 -4.79 25.20
CA GLY A 248 2.71 -5.39 24.32
C GLY A 248 3.31 -6.40 23.33
N ALA A 249 4.47 -6.96 23.65
CA ALA A 249 5.06 -8.09 22.93
C ALA A 249 4.16 -9.33 23.00
N ARG A 250 4.23 -10.16 21.94
CA ARG A 250 3.51 -11.46 21.92
C ARG A 250 4.01 -12.36 23.06
N PRO A 251 3.16 -13.28 23.58
CA PRO A 251 3.51 -14.09 24.74
C PRO A 251 4.86 -14.81 24.66
N LYS A 252 5.22 -15.41 23.49
CA LYS A 252 6.53 -16.06 23.30
C LYS A 252 7.68 -15.05 23.25
N CYS A 253 7.50 -13.95 22.52
CA CYS A 253 8.50 -12.90 22.43
C CYS A 253 8.76 -12.22 23.78
N ALA A 254 7.72 -12.08 24.62
CA ALA A 254 7.82 -11.45 25.94
C ALA A 254 8.77 -12.19 26.90
N ILE A 255 9.00 -13.48 26.67
CA ILE A 255 9.93 -14.29 27.48
C ILE A 255 11.38 -13.98 27.09
N ASP A 256 11.63 -13.76 25.80
CA ASP A 256 12.97 -13.65 25.24
C ASP A 256 13.48 -12.22 25.15
N GLN A 257 12.59 -11.21 25.11
CA GLN A 257 12.95 -9.80 24.91
C GLN A 257 13.80 -9.21 26.04
N GLY A 258 14.64 -8.22 25.69
CA GLY A 258 15.37 -7.41 26.67
C GLY A 258 16.49 -8.17 27.38
N LYS A 259 17.08 -9.15 26.74
CA LYS A 259 18.18 -9.98 27.27
C LYS A 259 19.35 -10.04 26.31
N ILE A 260 20.52 -10.43 26.84
CA ILE A 260 21.75 -10.67 26.08
C ILE A 260 21.85 -12.16 25.76
N TYR A 261 22.26 -12.47 24.53
CA TYR A 261 22.42 -13.83 24.01
C TYR A 261 23.73 -13.98 23.25
N SER A 262 24.31 -15.19 23.29
CA SER A 262 25.45 -15.55 22.46
C SER A 262 25.00 -16.14 21.11
N ARG A 263 25.76 -15.84 20.06
CA ARG A 263 25.54 -16.38 18.71
C ARG A 263 26.19 -17.76 18.53
N ASP A 264 27.28 -18.02 19.24
CA ASP A 264 28.08 -19.26 19.16
C ASP A 264 27.58 -20.41 20.03
N GLY A 265 26.51 -20.21 20.78
CA GLY A 265 25.91 -21.24 21.64
C GLY A 265 26.53 -21.34 23.04
N THR A 266 27.38 -20.42 23.45
CA THR A 266 27.97 -20.37 24.79
C THR A 266 27.03 -19.71 25.80
N SER A 267 27.21 -19.99 27.10
CA SER A 267 26.58 -19.29 28.21
C SER A 267 27.65 -18.73 29.13
N GLY A 268 27.38 -17.61 29.76
CA GLY A 268 28.36 -17.01 30.66
C GLY A 268 27.91 -15.70 31.30
N VAL A 269 28.91 -14.99 31.79
CA VAL A 269 28.74 -13.65 32.34
C VAL A 269 29.69 -12.73 31.60
N THR A 270 29.17 -11.63 31.06
CA THR A 270 29.95 -10.54 30.47
C THR A 270 29.83 -9.30 31.36
N THR A 271 30.55 -8.24 30.99
CA THR A 271 30.42 -6.92 31.61
C THR A 271 29.99 -5.89 30.58
N ASP A 272 29.17 -4.94 31.00
CA ASP A 272 28.85 -3.76 30.18
C ASP A 272 29.94 -2.68 30.31
N GLY A 273 29.78 -1.57 29.57
CA GLY A 273 30.69 -0.42 29.60
C GLY A 273 30.80 0.30 30.95
N ALA A 274 29.91 0.02 31.89
CA ALA A 274 29.97 0.49 33.27
C ALA A 274 30.57 -0.53 34.25
N GLY A 275 30.95 -1.72 33.78
CA GLY A 275 31.47 -2.80 34.60
C GLY A 275 30.38 -3.64 35.29
N ASN A 276 29.11 -3.46 34.96
CA ASN A 276 28.03 -4.28 35.49
C ASN A 276 28.09 -5.70 34.89
N LYS A 277 27.91 -6.70 35.75
CA LYS A 277 27.86 -8.11 35.31
C LYS A 277 26.52 -8.45 34.70
N ILE A 278 26.49 -9.00 33.50
CA ILE A 278 25.30 -9.41 32.77
C ILE A 278 25.42 -10.89 32.40
N HIS A 279 24.39 -11.65 32.72
CA HIS A 279 24.30 -13.06 32.31
C HIS A 279 23.80 -13.14 30.87
N PHE A 280 24.42 -14.00 30.06
CA PHE A 280 23.97 -14.34 28.72
C PHE A 280 23.79 -15.84 28.54
N THR A 281 22.89 -16.21 27.64
CA THR A 281 22.57 -17.61 27.30
C THR A 281 22.60 -17.76 25.76
N PRO A 282 22.67 -19.00 25.24
CA PRO A 282 22.64 -19.22 23.80
C PRO A 282 21.36 -18.66 23.15
N PHE A 283 21.52 -17.98 22.01
CA PHE A 283 20.39 -17.52 21.22
C PHE A 283 19.50 -18.67 20.74
N SER A 284 20.08 -19.86 20.52
CA SER A 284 19.36 -21.09 20.18
C SER A 284 18.35 -21.58 21.23
N GLN A 285 18.44 -21.09 22.48
CA GLN A 285 17.49 -21.41 23.55
C GLN A 285 16.23 -20.53 23.54
N THR A 286 16.18 -19.51 22.67
CA THR A 286 15.01 -18.65 22.52
C THR A 286 13.93 -19.31 21.68
N SER A 287 12.78 -18.65 21.54
CA SER A 287 11.73 -19.06 20.62
C SER A 287 12.04 -18.77 19.13
N TYR A 288 13.27 -18.37 18.81
CA TYR A 288 13.72 -18.16 17.44
C TYR A 288 13.54 -19.42 16.57
N GLY A 289 13.19 -19.25 15.31
CA GLY A 289 12.84 -20.36 14.41
C GLY A 289 11.39 -20.83 14.49
N GLN A 290 10.64 -20.43 15.54
CA GLN A 290 9.19 -20.67 15.59
C GLN A 290 8.45 -19.53 14.87
N PRO A 291 7.40 -19.82 14.07
CA PRO A 291 6.68 -18.77 13.32
C PRO A 291 6.12 -17.63 14.19
N ASP A 292 5.71 -17.93 15.43
CA ASP A 292 5.18 -16.99 16.42
C ASP A 292 6.20 -16.62 17.51
N GLY A 293 7.45 -17.02 17.36
CA GLY A 293 8.56 -16.75 18.27
C GLY A 293 9.23 -15.39 18.07
N ILE A 294 10.32 -15.19 18.84
CA ILE A 294 11.15 -13.99 18.74
C ILE A 294 11.79 -13.90 17.34
N LEU A 295 11.84 -12.71 16.76
CA LEU A 295 12.32 -12.45 15.40
C LEU A 295 11.62 -13.29 14.29
N GLY A 296 10.52 -13.97 14.64
CA GLY A 296 9.69 -14.73 13.70
C GLY A 296 8.66 -13.85 12.96
N ILE A 297 7.68 -14.49 12.33
CA ILE A 297 6.65 -13.83 11.50
C ILE A 297 5.98 -12.67 12.25
N ASN A 298 5.95 -11.48 11.66
CA ASN A 298 5.37 -10.26 12.26
C ASN A 298 5.98 -9.88 13.63
N CYS A 299 7.18 -10.31 13.93
CA CYS A 299 7.88 -9.89 15.14
C CYS A 299 8.31 -8.42 14.99
N GLY A 300 8.13 -7.63 16.06
CA GLY A 300 8.59 -6.24 16.10
C GLY A 300 9.89 -6.06 16.87
N HIS A 301 10.52 -7.15 17.29
CA HIS A 301 11.81 -7.11 17.97
C HIS A 301 12.95 -7.06 16.98
N VAL A 302 14.04 -6.45 17.43
CA VAL A 302 15.30 -6.27 16.69
C VAL A 302 16.43 -6.77 17.57
N GLN A 303 17.44 -7.36 16.99
CA GLN A 303 18.70 -7.66 17.66
C GLN A 303 19.70 -6.52 17.43
N TYR A 304 20.58 -6.32 18.39
CA TYR A 304 21.69 -5.38 18.32
C TYR A 304 22.98 -6.08 18.72
N PRO A 305 24.10 -5.84 18.01
CA PRO A 305 25.40 -6.32 18.45
C PRO A 305 25.74 -5.79 19.84
N PHE A 306 26.32 -6.64 20.68
CA PHE A 306 26.74 -6.28 22.02
C PHE A 306 28.23 -6.57 22.18
N ALA A 307 29.05 -5.52 22.17
CA ALA A 307 30.49 -5.60 22.40
C ALA A 307 30.77 -5.54 23.91
N GLU A 308 31.43 -6.57 24.43
CA GLU A 308 31.74 -6.75 25.86
C GLU A 308 32.60 -5.58 26.37
N GLY A 309 32.30 -5.09 27.56
CA GLY A 309 32.99 -3.97 28.18
C GLY A 309 32.84 -2.60 27.50
N ILE A 310 32.10 -2.53 26.38
CA ILE A 310 31.88 -1.30 25.60
C ILE A 310 30.42 -0.89 25.63
N ASN A 311 29.50 -1.79 25.25
CA ASN A 311 28.09 -1.46 25.20
C ASN A 311 27.43 -1.50 26.57
N PHE A 312 26.36 -0.69 26.73
CA PHE A 312 25.48 -0.73 27.88
C PHE A 312 24.21 -1.49 27.52
N GLN A 313 23.71 -2.32 28.44
CA GLN A 313 22.41 -2.96 28.24
C GLN A 313 21.31 -1.89 28.25
N ARG A 314 20.56 -1.77 27.15
CA ARG A 314 19.53 -0.74 26.92
C ARG A 314 18.11 -1.24 27.11
N TYR A 315 17.90 -2.55 26.96
CA TYR A 315 16.60 -3.18 26.95
C TYR A 315 16.44 -4.13 28.12
N PHE A 316 15.23 -4.13 28.72
CA PHE A 316 14.88 -4.98 29.84
C PHE A 316 13.49 -5.59 29.60
N PRO A 317 13.20 -6.80 30.13
CA PRO A 317 11.88 -7.42 30.04
C PRO A 317 10.82 -6.59 30.76
N TYR A 318 9.60 -6.53 30.19
CA TYR A 318 8.45 -5.91 30.85
C TYR A 318 7.73 -6.90 31.77
N PRO A 319 7.05 -6.42 32.85
CA PRO A 319 6.18 -7.26 33.68
C PRO A 319 5.11 -7.96 32.83
N LYS A 320 4.91 -9.26 33.07
CA LYS A 320 4.07 -10.11 32.23
C LYS A 320 2.62 -9.63 32.13
N GLU A 321 2.02 -9.22 33.24
CA GLU A 321 0.63 -8.77 33.32
C GLU A 321 0.44 -7.47 32.55
N GLU A 322 1.36 -6.54 32.68
CA GLU A 322 1.33 -5.26 31.99
C GLU A 322 1.51 -5.47 30.47
N ASN A 323 2.47 -6.29 30.08
CA ASN A 323 2.70 -6.67 28.69
C ASN A 323 1.46 -7.29 28.05
N ASN A 324 0.82 -8.25 28.71
CA ASN A 324 -0.36 -8.93 28.20
C ASN A 324 -1.53 -7.96 28.04
N ARG A 325 -1.77 -7.09 29.03
CA ARG A 325 -2.81 -6.04 28.93
C ARG A 325 -2.59 -5.15 27.72
N ARG A 326 -1.38 -4.66 27.51
CA ARG A 326 -1.03 -3.80 26.36
C ARG A 326 -1.15 -4.55 25.03
N TYR A 327 -0.75 -5.83 24.98
CA TYR A 327 -0.92 -6.67 23.81
C TYR A 327 -2.39 -6.78 23.39
N MET A 328 -3.30 -7.03 24.34
CA MET A 328 -4.74 -7.10 24.05
C MET A 328 -5.30 -5.76 23.57
N GLN A 329 -4.83 -4.64 24.13
CA GLN A 329 -5.23 -3.31 23.68
C GLN A 329 -4.82 -3.05 22.23
N PHE A 330 -3.62 -3.45 21.81
CA PHE A 330 -3.20 -3.34 20.41
C PHE A 330 -4.03 -4.22 19.47
N GLN A 331 -4.40 -5.44 19.89
CA GLN A 331 -5.25 -6.30 19.08
C GLN A 331 -6.63 -5.67 18.85
N GLN A 332 -7.22 -5.10 19.88
CA GLN A 332 -8.51 -4.40 19.80
C GLN A 332 -8.41 -3.15 18.91
N GLN A 333 -7.36 -2.34 19.06
CA GLN A 333 -7.11 -1.17 18.21
C GLN A 333 -7.08 -1.56 16.72
N ARG A 334 -6.31 -2.59 16.36
CA ARG A 334 -6.20 -3.08 14.97
C ARG A 334 -7.52 -3.63 14.44
N ALA A 335 -8.34 -4.26 15.29
CA ALA A 335 -9.67 -4.71 14.89
C ALA A 335 -10.58 -3.53 14.52
N MET A 336 -10.52 -2.43 15.29
CA MET A 336 -11.26 -1.21 14.99
C MET A 336 -10.78 -0.52 13.70
N GLU A 337 -9.46 -0.46 13.47
CA GLU A 337 -8.86 0.08 12.25
C GLU A 337 -9.33 -0.67 11.00
N ARG A 338 -9.33 -2.01 11.05
CA ARG A 338 -9.89 -2.85 9.96
C ARG A 338 -11.37 -2.58 9.75
N GLY A 339 -12.16 -2.43 10.82
CA GLY A 339 -13.58 -2.11 10.74
C GLY A 339 -13.85 -0.77 10.06
N ILE A 340 -13.04 0.26 10.36
CA ILE A 340 -13.15 1.57 9.71
C ILE A 340 -12.84 1.46 8.21
N ARG A 341 -11.80 0.74 7.81
CA ARG A 341 -11.49 0.52 6.38
C ARG A 341 -12.64 -0.20 5.67
N ALA A 342 -13.16 -1.26 6.27
CA ALA A 342 -14.30 -1.98 5.70
C ALA A 342 -15.53 -1.08 5.50
N ALA A 343 -15.83 -0.21 6.47
CA ALA A 343 -16.94 0.74 6.34
C ALA A 343 -16.69 1.81 5.26
N LYS A 344 -15.45 2.26 5.06
CA LYS A 344 -15.09 3.16 3.97
C LYS A 344 -15.21 2.50 2.60
N ARG A 345 -14.73 1.24 2.46
CA ARG A 345 -14.90 0.43 1.25
C ARG A 345 -16.38 0.23 0.92
N GLU A 346 -17.20 -0.06 1.92
CA GLU A 346 -18.67 -0.15 1.75
C GLU A 346 -19.24 1.15 1.20
N CYS A 347 -18.86 2.32 1.74
CA CYS A 347 -19.28 3.61 1.22
C CYS A 347 -18.84 3.83 -0.23
N MET A 348 -17.59 3.54 -0.55
CA MET A 348 -17.02 3.67 -1.89
C MET A 348 -17.77 2.80 -2.92
N MET A 349 -18.00 1.54 -2.59
CA MET A 349 -18.70 0.61 -3.47
C MET A 349 -20.18 0.99 -3.65
N LEU A 350 -20.87 1.46 -2.60
CA LEU A 350 -22.26 1.92 -2.69
C LEU A 350 -22.39 3.21 -3.51
N GLN A 351 -21.41 4.09 -3.43
CA GLN A 351 -21.32 5.28 -4.29
C GLN A 351 -21.16 4.88 -5.76
N GLU A 352 -20.29 3.90 -6.07
CA GLU A 352 -20.08 3.39 -7.41
C GLU A 352 -21.35 2.75 -8.01
N VAL A 353 -22.12 2.05 -7.18
CA VAL A 353 -23.41 1.45 -7.58
C VAL A 353 -24.51 2.51 -7.70
N GLY A 354 -24.35 3.72 -7.16
CA GLY A 354 -25.35 4.78 -7.16
C GLY A 354 -26.45 4.60 -6.10
N ASP A 355 -26.21 3.78 -5.08
CA ASP A 355 -27.17 3.53 -4.00
C ASP A 355 -27.07 4.59 -2.89
N THR A 356 -27.80 5.69 -3.06
CA THR A 356 -27.80 6.83 -2.13
C THR A 356 -28.29 6.48 -0.73
N GLU A 357 -29.34 5.67 -0.60
CA GLU A 357 -29.88 5.25 0.70
C GLU A 357 -28.91 4.31 1.45
N GLY A 358 -28.35 3.34 0.73
CA GLY A 358 -27.33 2.46 1.26
C GLY A 358 -26.10 3.24 1.72
N LEU A 359 -25.65 4.22 0.93
CA LEU A 359 -24.54 5.10 1.24
C LEU A 359 -24.78 5.93 2.52
N GLN A 360 -25.99 6.48 2.71
CA GLN A 360 -26.34 7.21 3.94
C GLN A 360 -26.23 6.30 5.17
N LYS A 361 -26.78 5.08 5.11
CA LYS A 361 -26.69 4.09 6.19
C LYS A 361 -25.25 3.66 6.48
N ALA A 362 -24.43 3.46 5.45
CA ALA A 362 -23.02 3.09 5.59
C ALA A 362 -22.21 4.25 6.19
N SER A 363 -22.44 5.49 5.77
CA SER A 363 -21.78 6.68 6.29
C SER A 363 -22.06 6.90 7.79
N LEU A 364 -23.29 6.63 8.24
CA LEU A 364 -23.63 6.69 9.67
C LEU A 364 -22.87 5.61 10.46
N ARG A 365 -22.78 4.38 9.94
CA ARG A 365 -21.98 3.32 10.58
C ARG A 365 -20.49 3.69 10.67
N LEU A 366 -19.92 4.22 9.59
CA LEU A 366 -18.54 4.69 9.56
C LEU A 366 -18.29 5.77 10.62
N ARG A 367 -19.16 6.77 10.72
CA ARG A 367 -19.07 7.81 11.75
C ARG A 367 -19.04 7.21 13.15
N ASN A 368 -19.95 6.29 13.46
CA ASN A 368 -20.01 5.63 14.76
C ASN A 368 -18.75 4.80 15.07
N GLN A 369 -18.18 4.13 14.07
CA GLN A 369 -16.93 3.38 14.23
C GLN A 369 -15.74 4.30 14.49
N ARG A 370 -15.65 5.44 13.79
CA ARG A 370 -14.60 6.45 14.02
C ARG A 370 -14.66 7.03 15.44
N GLU A 371 -15.84 7.35 15.93
CA GLU A 371 -16.01 7.85 17.30
C GLU A 371 -15.63 6.79 18.34
N LYS A 372 -16.04 5.55 18.17
CA LYS A 372 -15.62 4.44 19.05
C LYS A 372 -14.11 4.27 19.08
N TYR A 373 -13.45 4.33 17.91
CA TYR A 373 -12.00 4.22 17.80
C TYR A 373 -11.28 5.38 18.51
N LYS A 374 -11.75 6.60 18.31
CA LYS A 374 -11.21 7.79 18.96
C LYS A 374 -11.33 7.71 20.47
N THR A 375 -12.51 7.32 20.99
CA THR A 375 -12.77 7.13 22.41
C THR A 375 -11.85 6.05 22.99
N TYR A 376 -11.75 4.90 22.33
CA TYR A 376 -10.89 3.79 22.75
C TYR A 376 -9.41 4.22 22.84
N CYS A 377 -8.89 4.91 21.84
CA CYS A 377 -7.52 5.41 21.87
C CYS A 377 -7.29 6.41 23.03
N LYS A 378 -8.27 7.28 23.30
CA LYS A 378 -8.20 8.23 24.43
C LYS A 378 -8.18 7.50 25.78
N GLU A 379 -9.05 6.50 25.98
CA GLU A 379 -9.16 5.74 27.22
C GLU A 379 -7.94 4.86 27.50
N THR A 380 -7.34 4.31 26.44
CA THR A 380 -6.16 3.41 26.55
C THR A 380 -4.82 4.13 26.47
N GLY A 381 -4.82 5.44 26.17
CA GLY A 381 -3.59 6.20 25.90
C GLY A 381 -2.85 5.76 24.64
N LEU A 382 -3.53 5.10 23.68
CA LEU A 382 -2.94 4.67 22.42
C LEU A 382 -2.99 5.80 21.38
N LYS A 383 -1.92 5.92 20.59
CA LYS A 383 -1.88 6.85 19.46
C LYS A 383 -2.88 6.41 18.38
N GLN A 384 -3.64 7.35 17.81
CA GLN A 384 -4.48 7.09 16.66
C GLN A 384 -3.61 6.96 15.39
N HIS A 385 -3.85 5.92 14.61
CA HIS A 385 -3.17 5.64 13.35
C HIS A 385 -4.11 5.92 12.17
N ASN A 386 -4.22 7.19 11.80
CA ASN A 386 -5.07 7.60 10.68
C ASN A 386 -4.59 7.01 9.34
N ASP A 387 -3.28 6.85 9.16
CA ASP A 387 -2.63 6.18 8.04
C ASP A 387 -3.17 4.75 7.82
N ARG A 388 -3.38 3.99 8.91
CA ARG A 388 -3.89 2.62 8.87
C ARG A 388 -5.39 2.50 8.58
N THR A 389 -6.12 3.62 8.65
CA THR A 389 -7.56 3.64 8.37
C THR A 389 -7.88 4.23 7.00
N GLN A 390 -6.89 4.63 6.22
CA GLN A 390 -7.08 5.20 4.89
C GLN A 390 -7.52 4.13 3.88
N VAL A 391 -8.47 4.50 3.03
CA VAL A 391 -8.92 3.72 1.89
C VAL A 391 -8.71 4.57 0.65
N TYR A 392 -8.08 3.98 -0.32
CA TYR A 392 -7.81 4.60 -1.59
C TYR A 392 -9.13 4.86 -2.35
N GLY A 393 -9.22 6.05 -2.98
CA GLY A 393 -10.45 6.45 -3.67
C GLY A 393 -11.60 6.89 -2.76
N TYR A 394 -11.42 6.84 -1.43
CA TYR A 394 -12.34 7.41 -0.44
C TYR A 394 -11.71 8.63 0.28
N ASP A 395 -10.55 8.44 0.91
CA ASP A 395 -9.87 9.50 1.68
C ASP A 395 -8.70 10.15 0.94
N ARG A 396 -8.13 9.46 -0.03
CA ARG A 396 -6.91 9.87 -0.74
C ARG A 396 -7.12 9.83 -2.25
N SER A 397 -6.58 10.83 -2.91
CA SER A 397 -6.31 10.74 -4.33
C SER A 397 -5.14 9.77 -4.60
N ARG A 398 -5.11 9.18 -5.78
CA ARG A 398 -4.06 8.25 -6.20
C ARG A 398 -2.70 8.94 -6.25
N SER A 399 -1.64 8.24 -5.85
CA SER A 399 -0.29 8.71 -6.15
C SER A 399 -0.12 8.80 -7.68
N SER A 400 0.62 9.79 -8.14
CA SER A 400 0.86 10.00 -9.57
C SER A 400 1.43 8.77 -10.27
N LYS A 401 2.28 7.98 -9.58
CA LYS A 401 2.85 6.73 -10.11
C LYS A 401 1.80 5.64 -10.32
N THR A 402 0.88 5.47 -9.36
CA THR A 402 -0.22 4.49 -9.45
C THR A 402 -1.24 4.86 -10.53
N VAL A 403 -1.57 6.13 -10.66
CA VAL A 403 -2.44 6.64 -11.73
C VAL A 403 -1.84 6.40 -13.10
N TRP A 404 -0.53 6.59 -13.24
CA TRP A 404 0.17 6.36 -14.50
C TRP A 404 0.22 4.88 -14.87
N ALA A 405 0.53 3.98 -13.93
CA ALA A 405 0.54 2.53 -14.13
C ALA A 405 -0.83 2.00 -14.58
N GLU A 406 -1.91 2.48 -13.96
CA GLU A 406 -3.28 2.13 -14.37
C GLU A 406 -3.62 2.64 -15.79
N ARG A 407 -3.23 3.87 -16.12
CA ARG A 407 -3.46 4.43 -17.45
C ARG A 407 -2.72 3.64 -18.53
N LYS A 408 -1.47 3.23 -18.25
CA LYS A 408 -0.68 2.38 -19.14
C LYS A 408 -1.35 1.01 -19.36
N ALA A 409 -1.86 0.40 -18.29
CA ALA A 409 -2.57 -0.88 -18.37
C ALA A 409 -3.93 -0.75 -19.10
N LYS A 410 -4.69 0.31 -18.88
CA LYS A 410 -5.97 0.59 -19.58
C LYS A 410 -5.76 0.88 -21.08
N SER A 411 -4.72 1.62 -21.46
CA SER A 411 -4.40 1.89 -22.86
C SER A 411 -4.03 0.62 -23.64
N GLY A 412 -3.43 -0.38 -22.98
CA GLY A 412 -3.16 -1.70 -23.55
C GLY A 412 -4.40 -2.55 -23.79
N LEU A 413 -5.51 -2.28 -23.09
CA LEU A 413 -6.79 -3.00 -23.25
C LEU A 413 -7.72 -2.38 -24.31
N ASP A 414 -7.67 -1.06 -24.47
CA ASP A 414 -8.49 -0.34 -25.45
C ASP A 414 -7.98 -0.53 -26.90
N ASN A 415 -6.72 -0.95 -27.07
CA ASN A 415 -6.16 -1.29 -28.39
C ASN A 415 -6.69 -2.60 -28.99
N GLY A 416 -7.62 -3.29 -28.33
CA GLY A 416 -8.26 -4.54 -28.80
C GLY A 416 -9.65 -4.39 -29.42
N SER A 417 -10.30 -3.22 -29.41
CA SER A 417 -11.61 -3.02 -30.02
C SER A 417 -11.90 -1.52 -30.26
N GLY A 418 -11.72 -1.07 -31.47
CA GLY A 418 -12.23 0.19 -31.97
C GLY A 418 -11.19 1.32 -31.98
N SER A 419 -10.82 1.72 -33.17
CA SER A 419 -10.01 2.87 -33.52
C SER A 419 -10.50 4.15 -32.84
N GLY A 420 -10.04 4.41 -31.64
CA GLY A 420 -9.98 5.75 -31.09
C GLY A 420 -8.68 6.36 -31.58
N ILE A 421 -8.73 7.16 -32.61
CA ILE A 421 -7.62 8.03 -33.03
C ILE A 421 -7.19 8.80 -31.79
N MET A 422 -6.00 8.49 -31.24
CA MET A 422 -5.35 9.42 -30.32
C MET A 422 -5.14 10.69 -31.09
N ASN A 423 -5.89 11.76 -30.76
CA ASN A 423 -5.64 13.07 -31.29
C ASN A 423 -4.30 13.55 -30.73
N MET A 424 -3.23 13.28 -31.45
CA MET A 424 -1.91 13.84 -31.22
C MET A 424 -1.64 14.89 -32.27
N THR A 425 -1.04 15.97 -31.83
CA THR A 425 -0.45 17.00 -32.71
C THR A 425 1.03 17.12 -32.37
N THR A 426 1.75 17.98 -33.04
CA THR A 426 3.13 18.31 -32.68
C THR A 426 3.20 19.81 -32.40
N ASN A 427 4.09 20.22 -31.47
CA ASN A 427 4.43 21.63 -31.32
C ASN A 427 5.31 22.11 -32.46
N ALA A 428 5.65 23.40 -32.49
CA ALA A 428 6.46 23.99 -33.54
C ALA A 428 7.86 23.35 -33.70
N ASN A 429 8.38 22.70 -32.65
CA ASN A 429 9.64 21.97 -32.66
C ASN A 429 9.50 20.48 -33.05
N GLY A 430 8.31 20.02 -33.44
CA GLY A 430 8.04 18.64 -33.81
C GLY A 430 7.87 17.68 -32.61
N THR A 431 7.81 18.18 -31.36
CA THR A 431 7.58 17.35 -30.17
C THR A 431 6.12 16.92 -30.12
N PRO A 432 5.82 15.64 -29.89
CA PRO A 432 4.45 15.14 -29.79
C PRO A 432 3.66 15.80 -28.66
N VAL A 433 2.47 16.27 -28.94
CA VAL A 433 1.53 16.92 -28.02
C VAL A 433 0.23 16.15 -28.02
N LYS A 434 -0.20 15.70 -26.85
CA LYS A 434 -1.42 14.92 -26.66
C LYS A 434 -2.62 15.84 -26.45
N ILE A 435 -3.63 15.75 -27.31
CA ILE A 435 -4.87 16.52 -27.16
C ILE A 435 -5.74 15.85 -26.09
N VAL A 436 -6.12 16.61 -25.06
CA VAL A 436 -6.91 16.13 -23.93
C VAL A 436 -8.16 16.99 -23.72
N LYS A 437 -9.22 16.38 -23.19
CA LYS A 437 -10.45 17.12 -22.85
C LYS A 437 -10.33 17.90 -21.53
N ARG A 438 -9.42 17.48 -20.66
CA ARG A 438 -9.16 18.08 -19.34
C ARG A 438 -7.67 18.00 -19.04
N THR A 439 -7.13 19.05 -18.43
CA THR A 439 -5.75 19.10 -17.93
C THR A 439 -5.72 18.83 -16.44
N ASP A 440 -4.73 18.07 -15.99
CA ASP A 440 -4.51 17.74 -14.59
C ASP A 440 -3.08 18.18 -14.19
N LEU A 441 -2.85 18.41 -12.89
CA LEU A 441 -1.54 18.77 -12.33
C LEU A 441 -0.50 17.64 -12.45
N THR A 442 -0.94 16.44 -12.86
CA THR A 442 -0.08 15.29 -13.10
C THR A 442 -0.37 14.69 -14.47
N GLY A 443 0.68 14.28 -15.19
CA GLY A 443 0.61 13.71 -16.54
C GLY A 443 1.66 12.64 -16.76
N GLU A 444 1.84 12.22 -18.01
CA GLU A 444 2.92 11.32 -18.39
C GLU A 444 4.28 12.04 -18.19
N PRO A 445 5.30 11.34 -17.64
CA PRO A 445 6.64 11.93 -17.50
C PRO A 445 7.17 12.48 -18.83
N ASN A 446 7.76 13.66 -18.77
CA ASN A 446 8.34 14.36 -19.92
C ASN A 446 7.36 14.54 -21.08
N SER A 447 6.06 14.68 -20.83
CA SER A 447 5.03 14.84 -21.86
C SER A 447 4.51 16.26 -21.95
N ILE A 448 3.87 16.55 -23.08
CA ILE A 448 3.13 17.79 -23.32
C ILE A 448 1.67 17.41 -23.60
N THR A 449 0.73 18.07 -22.91
CA THR A 449 -0.69 17.93 -23.20
C THR A 449 -1.29 19.25 -23.66
N GLN A 450 -2.29 19.19 -24.54
CA GLN A 450 -2.99 20.35 -25.05
C GLN A 450 -4.48 20.20 -24.82
N ARG A 451 -5.11 21.26 -24.35
CA ARG A 451 -6.55 21.38 -24.23
C ARG A 451 -7.02 22.59 -24.99
N GLU A 452 -8.08 22.42 -25.77
CA GLU A 452 -8.79 23.51 -26.41
C GLU A 452 -10.09 23.79 -25.65
N ASN A 453 -10.38 25.05 -25.38
CA ASN A 453 -11.64 25.48 -24.78
C ASN A 453 -12.72 25.72 -25.86
N THR A 454 -13.97 25.90 -25.46
CA THR A 454 -15.11 26.09 -26.38
C THR A 454 -15.06 27.36 -27.19
N LYS A 455 -14.11 28.27 -26.96
CA LYS A 455 -13.90 29.54 -27.67
C LYS A 455 -12.64 29.53 -28.54
N GLY A 456 -11.99 28.37 -28.70
CA GLY A 456 -10.77 28.20 -29.49
C GLY A 456 -9.47 28.58 -28.76
N GLY A 457 -9.53 28.92 -27.49
CA GLY A 457 -8.32 29.15 -26.68
C GLY A 457 -7.65 27.83 -26.33
N ILE A 458 -6.31 27.81 -26.41
CA ILE A 458 -5.49 26.61 -26.21
C ILE A 458 -4.60 26.77 -24.96
N ASP A 459 -4.62 25.75 -24.09
CA ASP A 459 -3.73 25.61 -22.97
C ASP A 459 -2.81 24.40 -23.18
N ARG A 460 -1.49 24.59 -23.14
CA ARG A 460 -0.46 23.53 -23.15
C ARG A 460 0.16 23.37 -21.78
N ASN A 461 0.19 22.15 -21.28
CA ASN A 461 0.80 21.81 -20.00
C ASN A 461 2.00 20.90 -20.22
N TYR A 462 3.09 21.22 -19.54
CA TYR A 462 4.38 20.54 -19.58
C TYR A 462 4.59 19.78 -18.28
N TYR A 463 5.07 18.55 -18.37
CA TYR A 463 5.28 17.67 -17.22
C TYR A 463 6.75 17.24 -17.16
N ASP A 464 7.30 17.22 -15.93
CA ASP A 464 8.67 16.77 -15.65
C ASP A 464 8.84 15.25 -15.74
N GLY A 465 10.07 14.76 -15.47
CA GLY A 465 10.39 13.32 -15.43
C GLY A 465 9.64 12.53 -14.38
N ASN A 466 8.96 13.19 -13.43
CA ASN A 466 8.10 12.58 -12.42
C ASN A 466 6.61 12.71 -12.76
N GLY A 467 6.28 13.31 -13.91
CA GLY A 467 4.91 13.56 -14.34
C GLY A 467 4.22 14.69 -13.58
N LYS A 468 4.95 15.58 -12.89
CA LYS A 468 4.41 16.78 -12.26
C LYS A 468 4.36 17.91 -13.28
N GLN A 469 3.26 18.68 -13.31
CA GLN A 469 3.16 19.85 -14.16
C GLN A 469 4.16 20.91 -13.72
N THR A 470 5.01 21.34 -14.62
CA THR A 470 6.02 22.38 -14.37
C THR A 470 5.66 23.72 -14.98
N LYS A 471 4.90 23.68 -16.06
CA LYS A 471 4.56 24.89 -16.82
C LYS A 471 3.22 24.75 -17.53
N GLN A 472 2.51 25.85 -17.70
CA GLN A 472 1.37 25.99 -18.60
C GLN A 472 1.63 27.17 -19.52
N VAL A 473 1.41 26.99 -20.82
CA VAL A 473 1.42 28.06 -21.85
C VAL A 473 0.01 28.17 -22.41
N SER A 474 -0.53 29.39 -22.41
CA SER A 474 -1.86 29.71 -22.93
C SER A 474 -1.77 30.73 -24.04
N ASN A 475 -2.54 30.57 -25.10
CA ASN A 475 -2.61 31.50 -26.23
C ASN A 475 -3.72 32.54 -26.10
N HIS A 476 -4.33 32.71 -24.94
CA HIS A 476 -5.50 33.54 -24.70
C HIS A 476 -5.51 34.11 -23.28
N ASP A 477 -6.29 35.16 -23.05
CA ASP A 477 -6.38 35.89 -21.76
C ASP A 477 -7.37 35.30 -20.75
N HIS A 478 -7.92 34.13 -20.98
CA HIS A 478 -9.00 33.50 -20.19
C HIS A 478 -10.24 34.39 -19.99
N GLY A 479 -10.42 35.41 -20.80
CA GLY A 479 -11.48 36.41 -20.66
C GLY A 479 -11.21 37.49 -19.61
N ASN A 480 -9.96 37.61 -19.17
CA ASN A 480 -9.53 38.60 -18.21
C ASN A 480 -8.26 39.36 -18.66
N PRO A 481 -8.38 40.30 -19.62
CA PRO A 481 -7.23 40.99 -20.20
C PRO A 481 -6.47 41.88 -19.21
N LYS A 482 -7.07 42.22 -18.06
CA LYS A 482 -6.37 42.98 -17.00
C LYS A 482 -5.31 42.15 -16.28
N ASN A 483 -5.56 40.88 -16.08
CA ASN A 483 -4.64 39.95 -15.39
C ASN A 483 -3.67 39.27 -16.38
N HIS A 484 -3.98 39.31 -17.70
CA HIS A 484 -3.17 38.68 -18.73
C HIS A 484 -2.87 39.70 -19.85
N PRO A 485 -2.16 40.81 -19.55
CA PRO A 485 -1.91 41.90 -20.53
C PRO A 485 -0.69 41.61 -21.43
N PHE A 486 -0.50 40.35 -21.84
CA PHE A 486 0.68 39.88 -22.56
C PHE A 486 0.34 39.58 -24.03
N GLY A 487 1.30 39.82 -24.92
CA GLY A 487 1.16 39.52 -26.31
C GLY A 487 -0.02 40.23 -27.01
N LYS A 488 -0.48 39.68 -28.11
CA LYS A 488 -1.58 40.25 -28.92
C LYS A 488 -2.95 39.77 -28.43
N ASN A 489 -3.02 38.52 -27.92
CA ASN A 489 -4.27 37.88 -27.53
C ASN A 489 -4.27 37.51 -26.03
N GLY A 490 -3.31 38.00 -25.24
CA GLY A 490 -3.14 37.65 -23.84
C GLY A 490 -2.31 36.39 -23.61
N GLU A 491 -1.38 36.08 -24.55
CA GLU A 491 -0.52 34.90 -24.49
C GLU A 491 0.41 34.97 -23.27
N HIS A 492 0.37 33.99 -22.41
CA HIS A 492 1.12 34.00 -21.16
C HIS A 492 1.53 32.59 -20.71
N ALA A 493 2.45 32.53 -19.75
CA ALA A 493 2.82 31.31 -19.06
C ALA A 493 2.59 31.42 -17.57
N HIS A 494 2.40 30.26 -16.96
CA HIS A 494 2.46 30.01 -15.52
C HIS A 494 3.46 28.92 -15.22
N ASP A 495 4.29 29.13 -14.21
CA ASP A 495 5.19 28.10 -13.70
C ASP A 495 4.57 27.45 -12.47
N TYR A 496 4.86 26.16 -12.27
CA TYR A 496 4.37 25.38 -11.16
C TYR A 496 5.55 24.86 -10.34
N SER A 497 5.52 25.07 -9.05
CA SER A 497 6.48 24.55 -8.09
C SER A 497 5.77 23.72 -7.01
N TYR A 498 6.49 22.80 -6.43
CA TYR A 498 5.98 21.88 -5.40
C TYR A 498 6.90 21.96 -4.19
N ASP A 499 6.32 22.10 -3.01
CA ASP A 499 7.07 22.05 -1.77
C ASP A 499 7.40 20.61 -1.33
N GLU A 500 8.09 20.46 -0.19
CA GLU A 500 8.48 19.16 0.36
C GLU A 500 7.27 18.27 0.75
N ASN A 501 6.10 18.88 0.97
CA ASN A 501 4.85 18.18 1.28
C ASN A 501 4.07 17.79 0.01
N GLY A 502 4.51 18.28 -1.16
CA GLY A 502 3.85 18.06 -2.44
C GLY A 502 2.72 19.06 -2.74
N ASP A 503 2.59 20.12 -1.93
CA ASP A 503 1.65 21.20 -2.20
C ASP A 503 2.12 22.04 -3.38
N VAL A 504 1.18 22.32 -4.31
CA VAL A 504 1.48 23.04 -5.56
C VAL A 504 1.29 24.54 -5.40
N THR A 505 2.27 25.30 -5.86
CA THR A 505 2.18 26.73 -6.03
C THR A 505 2.26 27.07 -7.53
N ARG A 506 1.25 27.79 -8.02
CA ARG A 506 1.22 28.34 -9.39
C ARG A 506 1.67 29.79 -9.35
N SER A 507 2.62 30.16 -10.21
CA SER A 507 3.06 31.56 -10.35
C SER A 507 1.95 32.48 -10.85
N GLU A 508 2.11 33.78 -10.67
CA GLU A 508 1.35 34.76 -11.44
C GLU A 508 1.63 34.57 -12.94
N ALA A 509 0.71 35.11 -13.80
CA ALA A 509 0.90 35.09 -15.22
C ALA A 509 2.12 35.93 -15.60
N ARG A 510 2.96 35.42 -16.51
CA ARG A 510 4.13 36.11 -17.05
C ARG A 510 4.17 36.06 -18.56
N ASN A 511 4.93 36.99 -19.14
CA ASN A 511 5.19 36.97 -20.58
C ASN A 511 5.92 35.69 -21.00
N LEU A 512 5.67 35.21 -22.20
CA LEU A 512 6.41 34.08 -22.79
C LEU A 512 7.85 34.50 -23.08
N THR A 513 8.80 33.59 -22.82
CA THR A 513 10.19 33.73 -23.29
C THR A 513 10.28 33.51 -24.80
N ASP A 514 11.39 33.91 -25.41
CA ASP A 514 11.61 33.68 -26.84
C ASP A 514 11.64 32.20 -27.20
N GLU A 515 12.19 31.37 -26.33
CA GLU A 515 12.20 29.89 -26.46
C GLU A 515 10.78 29.31 -26.39
N GLU A 516 9.97 29.78 -25.45
CA GLU A 516 8.56 29.35 -25.32
C GLU A 516 7.72 29.80 -26.52
N ARG A 517 8.00 30.98 -27.08
CA ARG A 517 7.36 31.45 -28.32
C ARG A 517 7.75 30.61 -29.52
N MET A 518 9.03 30.24 -29.65
CA MET A 518 9.49 29.36 -30.74
C MET A 518 8.87 27.95 -30.59
N GLU A 519 8.86 27.39 -29.40
CA GLU A 519 8.33 26.06 -29.16
C GLU A 519 6.81 25.96 -29.36
N ASN A 520 6.08 27.03 -29.07
CA ASN A 520 4.61 27.08 -29.12
C ASN A 520 4.08 27.94 -30.30
N GLY A 521 4.91 28.27 -31.27
CA GLY A 521 4.55 29.12 -32.41
C GLY A 521 3.38 28.60 -33.26
N ASP A 522 3.07 27.32 -33.14
CA ASP A 522 1.93 26.68 -33.81
C ASP A 522 0.57 26.97 -33.15
N ILE A 523 0.55 27.51 -31.94
CA ILE A 523 -0.68 27.87 -31.20
C ILE A 523 -0.79 29.39 -30.90
N LEU A 524 0.28 30.16 -31.02
CA LEU A 524 0.34 31.59 -30.66
C LEU A 524 -0.19 32.56 -31.75
#